data_9c195a75f525f4715f4aaeb0c15512aa
#
_entry.id   9c195a75f525f4715f4aaeb0c15512aa
#
_cell.length_a   1.000
_cell.length_b   1.000
_cell.length_c   1.000
_cell.angle_alpha   90.00
_cell.angle_beta   90.00
_cell.angle_gamma   90.00
#
_symmetry.space_group_name_H-M   'P 1'
#
loop_
_entity.id
_entity.type
_entity.pdbx_description
1 polymer ?
#
loop_
_entity_poly.entity_id
_entity_poly.type
_entity_poly.pdbx_seq_one_letter_code
_entity_poly.pdbx_strand_id
1 'polypeptide(L)'
;MQYTETAQAILLLTCYFNRSEVKNVQPLTPVQYARLAGWLHHNKYTPACLLSDADKVLAQWQDPKPGAKKNEITIERLQQLLARGGSMAFALEHWAKQGVHAVTRSCANYPQKIREKLGENRPPVFFTIGNLELLNKPGIGFVGSRKIDADDESFTQNKAQLAVAQDFVVVSGGAKGVDQASMLSALEQGGESIGVLADSLLRTSASKAYRDGLRDNRLLLLSPFYPEAGFNKGNAMARNRYIYTLSEAVVVVKSGINEGGTWSGANENLKHNWCPLWVRNNDHPGNQELIKRGAHPMAEDFASFNSPQPELEQAPAIDDLFATPDTVETPAEAPSTATESTAETLDTTAPVTAATAPTGQPEKTVVRINPTEIFSQQTKGTYIETQAEVDAYLNALKDKLQAALDQHQRINIQ
;
A
#
# COMPACT_ATOMS: atom_id res chain seq x y z
N MET A 1 -18.07 18.05 1.93
CA MET A 1 -17.12 18.71 0.97
C MET A 1 -17.67 18.48 -0.42
N GLN A 2 -17.86 19.54 -1.22
CA GLN A 2 -18.36 19.40 -2.59
C GLN A 2 -17.16 19.30 -3.54
N TYR A 3 -17.07 18.23 -4.31
CA TYR A 3 -16.01 18.03 -5.30
C TYR A 3 -16.34 18.80 -6.58
N THR A 4 -15.35 19.48 -7.16
CA THR A 4 -15.48 20.09 -8.49
C THR A 4 -15.72 19.03 -9.55
N GLU A 5 -16.31 19.38 -10.70
CA GLU A 5 -16.52 18.45 -11.82
C GLU A 5 -15.20 17.81 -12.28
N THR A 6 -14.11 18.58 -12.32
CA THR A 6 -12.77 18.03 -12.60
C THR A 6 -12.36 16.95 -11.59
N ALA A 7 -12.58 17.18 -10.29
CA ALA A 7 -12.26 16.19 -9.25
C ALA A 7 -13.17 14.96 -9.39
N GLN A 8 -14.45 15.14 -9.69
CA GLN A 8 -15.39 14.03 -9.92
C GLN A 8 -14.97 13.18 -11.13
N ALA A 9 -14.60 13.80 -12.24
CA ALA A 9 -14.10 13.07 -13.40
C ALA A 9 -12.82 12.27 -13.07
N ILE A 10 -11.89 12.85 -12.32
CA ILE A 10 -10.67 12.15 -11.86
C ILE A 10 -11.04 10.92 -11.03
N LEU A 11 -11.94 11.07 -10.05
CA LEU A 11 -12.40 9.99 -9.20
C LEU A 11 -13.05 8.86 -10.00
N LEU A 12 -13.98 9.20 -10.90
CA LEU A 12 -14.67 8.24 -11.76
C LEU A 12 -13.68 7.43 -12.61
N LEU A 13 -12.67 8.08 -13.15
CA LEU A 13 -11.70 7.44 -14.04
C LEU A 13 -10.67 6.58 -13.30
N THR A 14 -10.36 6.87 -12.03
CA THR A 14 -9.16 6.32 -11.36
C THR A 14 -9.42 5.58 -10.06
N CYS A 15 -10.65 5.58 -9.53
CA CYS A 15 -10.96 4.94 -8.26
C CYS A 15 -11.93 3.76 -8.39
N TYR A 16 -11.81 2.81 -7.47
CA TYR A 16 -12.86 1.87 -7.13
C TYR A 16 -13.79 2.49 -6.08
N PHE A 17 -15.08 2.21 -6.15
CA PHE A 17 -16.07 2.71 -5.20
C PHE A 17 -16.67 1.62 -4.34
N ASN A 18 -16.55 0.36 -4.77
CA ASN A 18 -16.95 -0.81 -3.98
C ASN A 18 -16.10 -2.03 -4.38
N ARG A 19 -16.13 -3.06 -3.53
CA ARG A 19 -15.34 -4.28 -3.75
C ARG A 19 -15.79 -5.09 -4.96
N SER A 20 -17.06 -5.01 -5.35
CA SER A 20 -17.60 -5.77 -6.49
C SER A 20 -17.12 -5.20 -7.83
N GLU A 21 -16.81 -3.90 -7.90
CA GLU A 21 -16.27 -3.27 -9.11
C GLU A 21 -14.89 -3.81 -9.50
N VAL A 22 -14.10 -4.31 -8.55
CA VAL A 22 -12.73 -4.82 -8.82
C VAL A 22 -12.73 -5.92 -9.88
N LYS A 23 -13.82 -6.68 -10.01
CA LYS A 23 -13.95 -7.76 -10.99
C LYS A 23 -14.44 -7.29 -12.37
N ASN A 24 -15.17 -6.19 -12.42
CA ASN A 24 -15.96 -5.81 -13.60
C ASN A 24 -15.41 -4.58 -14.34
N VAL A 25 -14.77 -3.65 -13.64
CA VAL A 25 -14.28 -2.40 -14.22
C VAL A 25 -12.90 -2.11 -13.67
N GLN A 26 -11.92 -1.92 -14.55
CA GLN A 26 -10.58 -1.52 -14.14
C GLN A 26 -10.42 0.00 -14.28
N PRO A 27 -10.28 0.76 -13.18
CA PRO A 27 -9.90 2.16 -13.23
C PRO A 27 -8.58 2.36 -13.96
N LEU A 28 -8.36 3.56 -14.46
CA LEU A 28 -7.10 3.92 -15.09
C LEU A 28 -5.97 3.92 -14.06
N THR A 29 -4.85 3.32 -14.41
CA THR A 29 -3.61 3.45 -13.64
C THR A 29 -3.12 4.92 -13.65
N PRO A 30 -2.22 5.33 -12.72
CA PRO A 30 -1.65 6.67 -12.74
C PRO A 30 -1.03 7.06 -14.10
N VAL A 31 -0.32 6.13 -14.75
CA VAL A 31 0.29 6.33 -16.07
C VAL A 31 -0.76 6.48 -17.17
N GLN A 32 -1.80 5.63 -17.16
CA GLN A 32 -2.91 5.74 -18.10
C GLN A 32 -3.67 7.05 -17.93
N TYR A 33 -3.94 7.44 -16.68
CA TYR A 33 -4.61 8.71 -16.40
C TYR A 33 -3.74 9.90 -16.83
N ALA A 34 -2.43 9.89 -16.58
CA ALA A 34 -1.52 10.93 -17.04
C ALA A 34 -1.57 11.10 -18.57
N ARG A 35 -1.61 9.97 -19.29
CA ARG A 35 -1.73 9.95 -20.76
C ARG A 35 -3.05 10.57 -21.25
N LEU A 36 -4.18 10.17 -20.63
CA LEU A 36 -5.48 10.79 -20.94
C LEU A 36 -5.50 12.29 -20.61
N ALA A 37 -5.02 12.67 -19.44
CA ALA A 37 -4.96 14.06 -19.00
C ALA A 37 -4.08 14.94 -19.90
N GLY A 38 -2.94 14.41 -20.35
CA GLY A 38 -2.06 15.06 -21.31
C GLY A 38 -2.74 15.27 -22.66
N TRP A 39 -3.47 14.26 -23.17
CA TRP A 39 -4.25 14.39 -24.40
C TRP A 39 -5.37 15.41 -24.26
N LEU A 40 -6.14 15.38 -23.16
CA LEU A 40 -7.18 16.39 -22.89
C LEU A 40 -6.59 17.81 -22.91
N HIS A 41 -5.48 18.02 -22.21
CA HIS A 41 -4.81 19.31 -22.16
C HIS A 41 -4.36 19.79 -23.54
N HIS A 42 -3.75 18.89 -24.34
CA HIS A 42 -3.30 19.21 -25.71
C HIS A 42 -4.47 19.65 -26.59
N ASN A 43 -5.63 19.01 -26.44
CA ASN A 43 -6.85 19.33 -27.19
C ASN A 43 -7.70 20.42 -26.54
N LYS A 44 -7.17 21.15 -25.54
CA LYS A 44 -7.84 22.24 -24.80
C LYS A 44 -9.10 21.82 -24.06
N TYR A 45 -9.17 20.54 -23.66
CA TYR A 45 -10.19 20.00 -22.77
C TYR A 45 -9.68 19.91 -21.33
N THR A 46 -10.61 19.97 -20.38
CA THR A 46 -10.38 19.61 -18.99
C THR A 46 -11.05 18.26 -18.68
N PRO A 47 -10.67 17.56 -17.60
CA PRO A 47 -11.40 16.36 -17.20
C PRO A 47 -12.90 16.60 -16.94
N ALA A 48 -13.33 17.81 -16.55
CA ALA A 48 -14.74 18.17 -16.42
C ALA A 48 -15.52 18.02 -17.72
N CYS A 49 -14.90 18.30 -18.88
CA CYS A 49 -15.55 18.14 -20.18
C CYS A 49 -16.00 16.70 -20.47
N LEU A 50 -15.41 15.72 -19.80
CA LEU A 50 -15.86 14.32 -19.87
C LEU A 50 -17.18 14.06 -19.12
N LEU A 51 -17.66 15.01 -18.29
CA LEU A 51 -18.95 14.92 -17.61
C LEU A 51 -20.02 15.73 -18.32
N SER A 52 -19.65 16.89 -18.89
CA SER A 52 -20.60 17.79 -19.58
C SER A 52 -20.84 17.43 -21.05
N ASP A 53 -19.79 17.02 -21.77
CA ASP A 53 -19.80 16.80 -23.23
C ASP A 53 -19.07 15.50 -23.63
N ALA A 54 -19.30 14.40 -22.88
CA ALA A 54 -18.59 13.15 -23.04
C ALA A 54 -18.52 12.65 -24.49
N ASP A 55 -19.66 12.62 -25.18
CA ASP A 55 -19.75 12.10 -26.56
C ASP A 55 -18.88 12.89 -27.53
N LYS A 56 -18.88 14.23 -27.41
CA LYS A 56 -18.08 15.12 -28.26
C LYS A 56 -16.59 14.94 -28.02
N VAL A 57 -16.19 14.81 -26.74
CA VAL A 57 -14.77 14.66 -26.36
C VAL A 57 -14.27 13.26 -26.73
N LEU A 58 -15.06 12.23 -26.41
CA LEU A 58 -14.68 10.84 -26.67
C LEU A 58 -14.68 10.48 -28.16
N ALA A 59 -15.53 11.10 -28.99
CA ALA A 59 -15.48 10.91 -30.43
C ALA A 59 -14.14 11.35 -31.06
N GLN A 60 -13.40 12.23 -30.39
CA GLN A 60 -12.08 12.70 -30.84
C GLN A 60 -10.94 11.93 -30.16
N TRP A 61 -11.24 11.07 -29.16
CA TRP A 61 -10.23 10.35 -28.40
C TRP A 61 -9.48 9.35 -29.27
N GLN A 62 -8.18 9.48 -29.30
CA GLN A 62 -7.27 8.49 -29.84
C GLN A 62 -6.17 8.27 -28.82
N ASP A 63 -5.98 7.03 -28.36
CA ASP A 63 -4.91 6.72 -27.41
C ASP A 63 -3.54 7.03 -28.07
N PRO A 64 -2.77 8.01 -27.57
CA PRO A 64 -1.48 8.37 -28.18
C PRO A 64 -0.42 7.27 -28.05
N LYS A 65 -0.65 6.28 -27.23
CA LYS A 65 0.21 5.09 -27.07
C LYS A 65 -0.65 3.83 -26.99
N PRO A 66 -1.29 3.40 -28.11
CA PRO A 66 -1.98 2.13 -28.16
C PRO A 66 -0.93 1.03 -28.01
N GLY A 67 -0.73 0.56 -26.79
CA GLY A 67 0.20 -0.53 -26.47
C GLY A 67 -0.47 -1.89 -26.53
N ALA A 68 0.16 -2.90 -25.93
CA ALA A 68 -0.47 -4.21 -25.72
C ALA A 68 -1.88 -4.04 -25.16
N LYS A 69 -2.83 -4.89 -25.59
CA LYS A 69 -4.29 -4.81 -25.25
C LYS A 69 -4.62 -4.48 -23.78
N LYS A 70 -3.76 -4.87 -22.84
CA LYS A 70 -3.91 -4.55 -21.41
C LYS A 70 -3.68 -3.08 -21.05
N ASN A 71 -2.97 -2.31 -21.87
CA ASN A 71 -2.61 -0.91 -21.59
C ASN A 71 -3.41 0.10 -22.41
N GLU A 72 -4.29 -0.37 -23.30
CA GLU A 72 -5.13 0.46 -24.14
C GLU A 72 -6.23 1.13 -23.34
N ILE A 73 -6.50 2.40 -23.64
CA ILE A 73 -7.61 3.17 -23.08
C ILE A 73 -8.68 3.27 -24.17
N THR A 74 -9.66 2.36 -24.15
CA THR A 74 -10.75 2.37 -25.11
C THR A 74 -11.87 3.34 -24.73
N ILE A 75 -12.63 3.79 -25.71
CA ILE A 75 -13.79 4.67 -25.49
C ILE A 75 -14.82 3.98 -24.60
N GLU A 76 -15.11 2.72 -24.84
CA GLU A 76 -16.07 1.92 -24.07
C GLU A 76 -15.67 1.84 -22.60
N ARG A 77 -14.35 1.66 -22.32
CA ARG A 77 -13.85 1.66 -20.96
C ARG A 77 -14.03 3.01 -20.29
N LEU A 78 -13.75 4.11 -21.01
CA LEU A 78 -13.94 5.47 -20.47
C LEU A 78 -15.43 5.73 -20.18
N GLN A 79 -16.33 5.37 -21.09
CA GLN A 79 -17.78 5.50 -20.88
C GLN A 79 -18.26 4.69 -19.67
N GLN A 80 -17.82 3.44 -19.54
CA GLN A 80 -18.14 2.60 -18.38
C GLN A 80 -17.65 3.22 -17.06
N LEU A 81 -16.44 3.78 -17.05
CA LEU A 81 -15.89 4.45 -15.87
C LEU A 81 -16.67 5.72 -15.50
N LEU A 82 -17.05 6.53 -16.48
CA LEU A 82 -17.80 7.77 -16.28
C LEU A 82 -19.25 7.53 -15.85
N ALA A 83 -19.86 6.40 -16.22
CA ALA A 83 -21.23 6.06 -15.87
C ALA A 83 -21.44 5.69 -14.37
N ARG A 84 -20.36 5.64 -13.56
CA ARG A 84 -20.43 5.20 -12.15
C ARG A 84 -20.76 6.32 -11.14
N GLY A 85 -21.40 7.39 -11.55
CA GLY A 85 -21.70 8.55 -10.69
C GLY A 85 -22.46 8.18 -9.41
N GLY A 86 -23.45 7.28 -9.48
CA GLY A 86 -24.19 6.80 -8.32
C GLY A 86 -23.28 6.05 -7.32
N SER A 87 -22.46 5.11 -7.80
CA SER A 87 -21.49 4.38 -6.95
C SER A 87 -20.48 5.33 -6.30
N MET A 88 -20.01 6.32 -7.05
CA MET A 88 -19.10 7.35 -6.51
C MET A 88 -19.76 8.15 -5.40
N ALA A 89 -20.97 8.66 -5.62
CA ALA A 89 -21.68 9.48 -4.63
C ALA A 89 -21.90 8.71 -3.33
N PHE A 90 -22.36 7.47 -3.42
CA PHE A 90 -22.55 6.60 -2.26
C PHE A 90 -21.24 6.32 -1.50
N ALA A 91 -20.17 5.98 -2.23
CA ALA A 91 -18.88 5.72 -1.62
C ALA A 91 -18.29 6.96 -0.93
N LEU A 92 -18.34 8.12 -1.58
CA LEU A 92 -17.83 9.37 -1.00
C LEU A 92 -18.61 9.77 0.26
N GLU A 93 -19.94 9.58 0.29
CA GLU A 93 -20.75 9.81 1.48
C GLU A 93 -20.38 8.84 2.60
N HIS A 94 -20.24 7.55 2.27
CA HIS A 94 -19.84 6.51 3.23
C HIS A 94 -18.49 6.81 3.86
N TRP A 95 -17.50 7.16 3.05
CA TRP A 95 -16.15 7.49 3.52
C TRP A 95 -16.12 8.80 4.32
N ALA A 96 -16.87 9.82 3.89
CA ALA A 96 -16.95 11.10 4.61
C ALA A 96 -17.53 10.92 6.04
N LYS A 97 -18.53 10.05 6.23
CA LYS A 97 -19.06 9.69 7.56
C LYS A 97 -18.00 9.06 8.48
N GLN A 98 -16.93 8.51 7.92
CA GLN A 98 -15.80 7.94 8.64
C GLN A 98 -14.59 8.89 8.67
N GLY A 99 -14.75 10.14 8.23
CA GLY A 99 -13.70 11.16 8.22
C GLY A 99 -12.70 11.02 7.06
N VAL A 100 -12.93 10.10 6.10
CA VAL A 100 -12.06 9.95 4.94
C VAL A 100 -12.50 10.87 3.80
N HIS A 101 -11.56 11.60 3.25
CA HIS A 101 -11.75 12.51 2.12
C HIS A 101 -10.83 12.16 0.97
N ALA A 102 -11.30 12.37 -0.26
CA ALA A 102 -10.47 12.21 -1.45
C ALA A 102 -9.82 13.56 -1.82
N VAL A 103 -8.52 13.56 -2.03
CA VAL A 103 -7.74 14.70 -2.52
C VAL A 103 -7.21 14.35 -3.89
N THR A 104 -7.78 14.94 -4.94
CA THR A 104 -7.36 14.68 -6.32
C THR A 104 -6.24 15.63 -6.73
N ARG A 105 -5.51 15.30 -7.79
CA ARG A 105 -4.43 16.13 -8.33
C ARG A 105 -4.90 17.52 -8.82
N SER A 106 -6.21 17.77 -8.90
CA SER A 106 -6.82 19.08 -9.20
C SER A 106 -7.14 19.91 -7.96
N CYS A 107 -7.08 19.33 -6.76
CA CYS A 107 -7.35 20.03 -5.52
C CYS A 107 -6.17 20.94 -5.13
N ALA A 108 -6.46 22.08 -4.52
CA ALA A 108 -5.44 23.02 -4.04
C ALA A 108 -4.54 22.40 -2.95
N ASN A 109 -5.13 21.57 -2.09
CA ASN A 109 -4.45 20.87 -1.00
C ASN A 109 -3.79 19.53 -1.42
N TYR A 110 -3.65 19.27 -2.73
CA TYR A 110 -2.86 18.13 -3.18
C TYR A 110 -1.37 18.34 -2.84
N PRO A 111 -0.65 17.30 -2.30
CA PRO A 111 0.71 17.48 -1.81
C PRO A 111 1.65 18.08 -2.85
N GLN A 112 2.14 19.31 -2.58
CA GLN A 112 2.99 20.05 -3.52
C GLN A 112 4.31 19.32 -3.77
N LYS A 113 4.96 18.79 -2.73
CA LYS A 113 6.20 18.02 -2.83
C LYS A 113 6.07 16.81 -3.77
N ILE A 114 4.92 16.09 -3.71
CA ILE A 114 4.64 14.98 -4.63
C ILE A 114 4.44 15.46 -6.05
N ARG A 115 3.78 16.62 -6.24
CA ARG A 115 3.57 17.22 -7.56
C ARG A 115 4.91 17.56 -8.22
N GLU A 116 5.83 18.14 -7.48
CA GLU A 116 7.15 18.56 -7.95
C GLU A 116 8.06 17.37 -8.26
N LYS A 117 8.17 16.44 -7.29
CA LYS A 117 9.13 15.33 -7.39
C LYS A 117 8.69 14.20 -8.33
N LEU A 118 7.38 13.97 -8.50
CA LEU A 118 6.86 12.88 -9.35
C LEU A 118 6.29 13.35 -10.69
N GLY A 119 6.04 14.66 -10.88
CA GLY A 119 5.51 15.18 -12.14
C GLY A 119 4.26 14.43 -12.60
N GLU A 120 4.29 13.87 -13.81
CA GLU A 120 3.17 13.13 -14.40
C GLU A 120 2.93 11.76 -13.74
N ASN A 121 3.94 11.19 -13.08
CA ASN A 121 3.84 9.89 -12.39
C ASN A 121 3.19 9.99 -10.99
N ARG A 122 2.77 11.20 -10.59
CA ARG A 122 2.05 11.37 -9.33
C ARG A 122 0.69 10.67 -9.33
N PRO A 123 0.22 10.12 -8.20
CA PRO A 123 -1.09 9.48 -8.14
C PRO A 123 -2.20 10.48 -8.42
N PRO A 124 -3.25 10.09 -9.15
CA PRO A 124 -4.37 10.98 -9.44
C PRO A 124 -5.17 11.38 -8.20
N VAL A 125 -5.18 10.53 -7.17
CA VAL A 125 -5.97 10.68 -5.95
C VAL A 125 -5.19 10.17 -4.74
N PHE A 126 -5.34 10.86 -3.60
CA PHE A 126 -5.09 10.36 -2.27
C PHE A 126 -6.40 10.33 -1.47
N PHE A 127 -6.62 9.26 -0.75
CA PHE A 127 -7.61 9.21 0.32
C PHE A 127 -6.93 9.57 1.63
N THR A 128 -7.54 10.48 2.39
CA THR A 128 -6.90 11.08 3.57
C THR A 128 -7.85 11.12 4.76
N ILE A 129 -7.29 11.02 5.96
CA ILE A 129 -7.99 11.27 7.22
C ILE A 129 -7.03 11.96 8.19
N GLY A 130 -7.51 13.00 8.89
CA GLY A 130 -6.72 13.80 9.82
C GLY A 130 -6.30 15.16 9.24
N ASN A 131 -5.20 15.70 9.73
CA ASN A 131 -4.78 17.08 9.47
C ASN A 131 -3.97 17.22 8.18
N LEU A 132 -4.57 17.77 7.14
CA LEU A 132 -3.92 18.00 5.84
C LEU A 132 -2.83 19.07 5.89
N GLU A 133 -2.85 19.99 6.87
CA GLU A 133 -1.84 21.05 6.99
C GLU A 133 -0.44 20.49 7.27
N LEU A 134 -0.35 19.26 7.79
CA LEU A 134 0.93 18.59 8.00
C LEU A 134 1.72 18.36 6.69
N LEU A 135 1.04 18.32 5.55
CA LEU A 135 1.69 18.21 4.23
C LEU A 135 2.54 19.43 3.86
N ASN A 136 2.26 20.58 4.49
CA ASN A 136 2.98 21.83 4.26
C ASN A 136 4.22 21.99 5.16
N LYS A 137 4.37 21.11 6.17
CA LYS A 137 5.50 21.15 7.10
C LYS A 137 6.72 20.36 6.58
N PRO A 138 7.93 20.70 7.02
CA PRO A 138 9.10 19.87 6.75
C PRO A 138 8.96 18.51 7.46
N GLY A 139 9.32 17.43 6.79
CA GLY A 139 9.18 16.08 7.34
C GLY A 139 10.46 15.26 7.24
N ILE A 140 10.70 14.41 8.24
CA ILE A 140 11.75 13.39 8.19
C ILE A 140 11.08 12.02 8.03
N GLY A 141 11.46 11.31 6.97
CA GLY A 141 10.97 9.97 6.68
C GLY A 141 11.70 8.90 7.46
N PHE A 142 10.98 7.88 7.91
CA PHE A 142 11.56 6.69 8.55
C PHE A 142 11.09 5.44 7.83
N VAL A 143 12.03 4.59 7.44
CA VAL A 143 11.73 3.32 6.77
C VAL A 143 12.64 2.22 7.30
N GLY A 144 12.13 0.99 7.29
CA GLY A 144 12.95 -0.13 7.75
C GLY A 144 12.20 -1.45 7.78
N SER A 145 12.87 -2.44 8.34
CA SER A 145 12.36 -3.79 8.51
C SER A 145 11.09 -3.82 9.37
N ARG A 146 10.19 -4.75 9.04
CA ARG A 146 9.06 -5.11 9.92
C ARG A 146 9.48 -5.94 11.14
N LYS A 147 10.67 -6.54 11.08
CA LYS A 147 11.29 -7.32 12.17
C LYS A 147 12.48 -6.53 12.68
N ILE A 148 12.31 -5.92 13.83
CA ILE A 148 13.33 -5.14 14.54
C ILE A 148 13.58 -5.74 15.91
N ASP A 149 14.78 -5.58 16.41
CA ASP A 149 15.16 -5.88 17.79
C ASP A 149 15.06 -4.62 18.67
N ALA A 150 15.40 -4.75 19.95
CA ALA A 150 15.29 -3.64 20.91
C ALA A 150 16.25 -2.49 20.59
N ASP A 151 17.41 -2.78 19.98
CA ASP A 151 18.38 -1.78 19.59
C ASP A 151 17.91 -0.99 18.36
N ASP A 152 17.37 -1.66 17.34
CA ASP A 152 16.73 -1.01 16.20
C ASP A 152 15.55 -0.13 16.64
N GLU A 153 14.74 -0.61 17.59
CA GLU A 153 13.59 0.14 18.13
C GLU A 153 14.04 1.37 18.87
N SER A 154 15.02 1.25 19.76
CA SER A 154 15.60 2.35 20.53
C SER A 154 16.19 3.42 19.63
N PHE A 155 16.98 3.02 18.62
CA PHE A 155 17.51 3.94 17.61
C PHE A 155 16.39 4.68 16.89
N THR A 156 15.35 3.96 16.44
CA THR A 156 14.21 4.54 15.73
C THR A 156 13.50 5.58 16.58
N GLN A 157 13.21 5.25 17.85
CA GLN A 157 12.54 6.16 18.78
C GLN A 157 13.39 7.40 19.05
N ASN A 158 14.69 7.25 19.32
CA ASN A 158 15.60 8.37 19.59
C ASN A 158 15.68 9.34 18.39
N LYS A 159 15.78 8.82 17.17
CA LYS A 159 15.86 9.69 15.98
C LYS A 159 14.50 10.31 15.62
N ALA A 160 13.38 9.64 15.88
CA ALA A 160 12.05 10.22 15.73
C ALA A 160 11.81 11.36 16.76
N GLN A 161 12.22 11.17 18.01
CA GLN A 161 12.16 12.22 19.05
C GLN A 161 13.06 13.41 18.70
N LEU A 162 14.25 13.17 18.14
CA LEU A 162 15.13 14.22 17.64
C LEU A 162 14.46 15.03 16.52
N ALA A 163 13.77 14.36 15.57
CA ALA A 163 13.03 15.03 14.51
C ALA A 163 11.93 15.94 15.11
N VAL A 164 11.15 15.42 16.06
CA VAL A 164 10.11 16.19 16.78
C VAL A 164 10.69 17.38 17.51
N ALA A 165 11.81 17.20 18.24
CA ALA A 165 12.47 18.27 18.97
C ALA A 165 13.00 19.40 18.07
N GLN A 166 13.13 19.13 16.77
CA GLN A 166 13.57 20.07 15.73
C GLN A 166 12.43 20.52 14.81
N ASP A 167 11.18 20.39 15.25
CA ASP A 167 9.96 20.81 14.56
C ASP A 167 9.69 20.11 13.21
N PHE A 168 10.23 18.90 13.01
CA PHE A 168 9.90 18.07 11.85
C PHE A 168 8.72 17.14 12.12
N VAL A 169 7.89 16.97 11.09
CA VAL A 169 6.86 15.93 11.05
C VAL A 169 7.52 14.58 10.75
N VAL A 170 7.18 13.53 11.50
CA VAL A 170 7.65 12.17 11.19
C VAL A 170 6.78 11.57 10.08
N VAL A 171 7.41 11.17 8.96
CA VAL A 171 6.73 10.57 7.81
C VAL A 171 7.10 9.09 7.71
N SER A 172 6.10 8.20 7.72
CA SER A 172 6.37 6.77 7.57
C SER A 172 5.19 6.00 6.98
N GLY A 173 5.27 4.68 6.95
CA GLY A 173 4.31 3.84 6.25
C GLY A 173 3.29 3.12 7.13
N GLY A 174 3.36 3.24 8.43
CA GLY A 174 2.43 2.61 9.38
C GLY A 174 2.52 1.08 9.48
N ALA A 175 3.49 0.44 8.84
CA ALA A 175 3.73 -0.99 8.98
C ALA A 175 4.35 -1.31 10.35
N LYS A 176 4.27 -2.58 10.78
CA LYS A 176 4.99 -3.02 11.99
C LYS A 176 6.49 -2.74 11.87
N GLY A 177 7.18 -2.63 13.01
CA GLY A 177 8.62 -2.38 13.07
C GLY A 177 8.95 -0.90 12.99
N VAL A 178 9.94 -0.51 12.19
CA VAL A 178 10.44 0.87 12.11
C VAL A 178 9.35 1.89 11.87
N ASP A 179 8.45 1.61 10.91
CA ASP A 179 7.41 2.58 10.54
C ASP A 179 6.51 2.90 11.74
N GLN A 180 6.02 1.87 12.44
CA GLN A 180 5.14 2.05 13.59
C GLN A 180 5.89 2.66 14.78
N ALA A 181 7.11 2.21 15.06
CA ALA A 181 7.93 2.71 16.17
C ALA A 181 8.21 4.21 16.02
N SER A 182 8.59 4.67 14.82
CA SER A 182 8.85 6.09 14.56
C SER A 182 7.61 6.95 14.70
N MET A 183 6.48 6.54 14.12
CA MET A 183 5.24 7.31 14.17
C MET A 183 4.67 7.41 15.59
N LEU A 184 4.65 6.30 16.34
CA LEU A 184 4.12 6.31 17.71
C LEU A 184 5.04 7.11 18.64
N SER A 185 6.35 6.95 18.53
CA SER A 185 7.30 7.74 19.34
C SER A 185 7.13 9.24 19.10
N ALA A 186 6.91 9.68 17.86
CA ALA A 186 6.63 11.08 17.54
C ALA A 186 5.35 11.57 18.23
N LEU A 187 4.26 10.81 18.13
CA LEU A 187 2.96 11.18 18.72
C LEU A 187 3.00 11.18 20.25
N GLU A 188 3.71 10.24 20.88
CA GLU A 188 3.91 10.15 22.35
C GLU A 188 4.69 11.34 22.89
N GLN A 189 5.64 11.88 22.13
CA GLN A 189 6.39 13.09 22.46
C GLN A 189 5.61 14.40 22.17
N GLY A 190 4.33 14.30 21.82
CA GLY A 190 3.52 15.48 21.48
C GLY A 190 3.78 16.04 20.06
N GLY A 191 4.62 15.39 19.28
CA GLY A 191 4.93 15.74 17.88
C GLY A 191 3.85 15.33 16.90
N GLU A 192 4.14 15.52 15.63
CA GLU A 192 3.23 15.31 14.52
C GLU A 192 3.72 14.19 13.60
N SER A 193 2.78 13.47 12.95
CA SER A 193 3.14 12.39 12.05
C SER A 193 2.26 12.31 10.80
N ILE A 194 2.87 11.85 9.69
CA ILE A 194 2.18 11.51 8.44
C ILE A 194 2.38 10.02 8.18
N GLY A 195 1.27 9.27 8.13
CA GLY A 195 1.27 7.86 7.77
C GLY A 195 0.83 7.66 6.33
N VAL A 196 1.74 7.24 5.45
CA VAL A 196 1.41 6.85 4.08
C VAL A 196 1.08 5.36 4.07
N LEU A 197 -0.17 4.99 3.84
CA LEU A 197 -0.64 3.62 4.01
C LEU A 197 -0.74 2.87 2.68
N ALA A 198 -0.40 1.59 2.70
CA ALA A 198 -0.51 0.71 1.55
C ALA A 198 -1.86 -0.01 1.48
N ASP A 199 -2.57 -0.08 2.60
CA ASP A 199 -3.83 -0.82 2.77
C ASP A 199 -4.68 -0.24 3.90
N SER A 200 -5.94 -0.62 3.93
CA SER A 200 -6.85 -0.48 5.08
C SER A 200 -6.81 0.87 5.80
N LEU A 201 -6.86 1.98 5.06
CA LEU A 201 -6.91 3.32 5.64
C LEU A 201 -7.97 3.43 6.75
N LEU A 202 -9.19 2.96 6.50
CA LEU A 202 -10.29 2.97 7.45
C LEU A 202 -10.00 2.15 8.71
N ARG A 203 -9.46 0.93 8.56
CA ARG A 203 -9.14 0.10 9.71
C ARG A 203 -7.99 0.68 10.54
N THR A 204 -6.98 1.23 9.90
CA THR A 204 -5.83 1.83 10.56
C THR A 204 -6.24 3.07 11.34
N SER A 205 -7.07 3.94 10.76
CA SER A 205 -7.56 5.15 11.43
C SER A 205 -8.42 4.85 12.67
N ALA A 206 -9.13 3.73 12.68
CA ALA A 206 -9.92 3.29 13.83
C ALA A 206 -9.09 2.63 14.94
N SER A 207 -7.80 2.35 14.71
CA SER A 207 -6.94 1.69 15.69
C SER A 207 -6.66 2.58 16.91
N LYS A 208 -6.52 1.95 18.07
CA LYS A 208 -6.19 2.67 19.33
C LYS A 208 -4.88 3.45 19.20
N ALA A 209 -3.90 2.91 18.48
CA ALA A 209 -2.57 3.50 18.35
C ALA A 209 -2.57 4.89 17.70
N TYR A 210 -3.53 5.16 16.80
CA TYR A 210 -3.56 6.43 16.03
C TYR A 210 -4.73 7.34 16.37
N ARG A 211 -5.67 6.86 17.19
CA ARG A 211 -6.90 7.60 17.52
C ARG A 211 -6.63 8.95 18.19
N ASP A 212 -5.71 8.98 19.16
CA ASP A 212 -5.40 10.20 19.89
C ASP A 212 -4.69 11.21 18.99
N GLY A 213 -3.75 10.79 18.16
CA GLY A 213 -3.10 11.66 17.17
C GLY A 213 -4.08 12.27 16.17
N LEU A 214 -5.09 11.50 15.71
CA LEU A 214 -6.14 12.01 14.83
C LEU A 214 -7.06 13.01 15.54
N ARG A 215 -7.49 12.70 16.77
CA ARG A 215 -8.34 13.58 17.59
C ARG A 215 -7.66 14.92 17.89
N ASP A 216 -6.37 14.86 18.19
CA ASP A 216 -5.58 16.02 18.59
C ASP A 216 -5.01 16.79 17.37
N ASN A 217 -5.43 16.45 16.13
CA ASN A 217 -4.96 17.04 14.86
C ASN A 217 -3.43 16.94 14.61
N ARG A 218 -2.77 15.97 15.26
CA ARG A 218 -1.32 15.73 15.15
C ARG A 218 -0.95 14.59 14.20
N LEU A 219 -1.94 14.01 13.53
CA LEU A 219 -1.75 12.90 12.59
C LEU A 219 -2.50 13.15 11.29
N LEU A 220 -1.83 12.82 10.19
CA LEU A 220 -2.44 12.61 8.88
C LEU A 220 -2.18 11.18 8.44
N LEU A 221 -3.21 10.46 8.06
CA LEU A 221 -3.11 9.20 7.35
C LEU A 221 -3.55 9.42 5.90
N LEU A 222 -2.76 8.95 4.94
CA LEU A 222 -3.11 9.03 3.52
C LEU A 222 -2.76 7.74 2.78
N SER A 223 -3.52 7.45 1.73
CA SER A 223 -3.31 6.30 0.86
C SER A 223 -3.70 6.63 -0.58
N PRO A 224 -2.93 6.23 -1.61
CA PRO A 224 -3.34 6.34 -3.00
C PRO A 224 -4.27 5.20 -3.44
N PHE A 225 -4.58 4.26 -2.54
CA PHE A 225 -5.36 3.07 -2.82
C PHE A 225 -6.77 3.18 -2.22
N TYR A 226 -7.67 2.30 -2.69
CA TYR A 226 -9.02 2.17 -2.17
C TYR A 226 -9.04 2.11 -0.63
N PRO A 227 -9.86 2.91 0.09
CA PRO A 227 -9.78 3.06 1.56
C PRO A 227 -9.96 1.77 2.36
N GLU A 228 -10.65 0.79 1.79
CA GLU A 228 -10.87 -0.52 2.38
C GLU A 228 -10.02 -1.63 1.75
N ALA A 229 -9.00 -1.26 0.95
CA ALA A 229 -8.12 -2.24 0.32
C ALA A 229 -7.47 -3.15 1.37
N GLY A 230 -7.44 -4.44 1.10
CA GLY A 230 -6.64 -5.39 1.85
C GLY A 230 -5.15 -5.25 1.58
N PHE A 231 -4.33 -5.92 2.38
CA PHE A 231 -2.89 -5.91 2.18
C PHE A 231 -2.52 -6.50 0.80
N ASN A 232 -1.68 -5.75 0.08
CA ASN A 232 -1.10 -6.17 -1.19
C ASN A 232 0.39 -5.79 -1.21
N LYS A 233 1.27 -6.76 -1.51
CA LYS A 233 2.72 -6.53 -1.53
C LYS A 233 3.13 -5.46 -2.55
N GLY A 234 2.51 -5.48 -3.74
CA GLY A 234 2.75 -4.48 -4.79
C GLY A 234 2.39 -3.07 -4.33
N ASN A 235 1.21 -2.90 -3.70
CA ASN A 235 0.81 -1.62 -3.11
C ASN A 235 1.78 -1.15 -2.04
N ALA A 236 2.27 -2.06 -1.19
CA ALA A 236 3.24 -1.73 -0.15
C ALA A 236 4.57 -1.23 -0.72
N MET A 237 5.03 -1.81 -1.83
CA MET A 237 6.23 -1.35 -2.53
C MET A 237 5.99 -0.02 -3.25
N ALA A 238 4.89 0.09 -4.01
CA ALA A 238 4.55 1.30 -4.77
C ALA A 238 4.32 2.53 -3.86
N ARG A 239 3.80 2.32 -2.64
CA ARG A 239 3.54 3.37 -1.66
C ARG A 239 4.83 4.02 -1.12
N ASN A 240 5.93 3.28 -1.04
CA ASN A 240 7.15 3.77 -0.40
C ASN A 240 7.68 5.05 -1.05
N ARG A 241 7.58 5.20 -2.37
CA ARG A 241 7.99 6.44 -3.07
C ARG A 241 7.37 7.71 -2.47
N TYR A 242 6.16 7.62 -1.91
CA TYR A 242 5.50 8.79 -1.32
C TYR A 242 6.07 9.17 0.05
N ILE A 243 6.70 8.23 0.77
CA ILE A 243 7.44 8.55 2.00
C ILE A 243 8.65 9.42 1.62
N TYR A 244 9.43 8.99 0.62
CA TYR A 244 10.62 9.75 0.16
C TYR A 244 10.23 11.11 -0.43
N THR A 245 9.18 11.15 -1.23
CA THR A 245 8.79 12.40 -1.91
C THR A 245 8.13 13.42 -0.98
N LEU A 246 7.56 13.00 0.14
CA LEU A 246 7.01 13.89 1.16
C LEU A 246 8.05 14.40 2.16
N SER A 247 9.22 13.76 2.22
CA SER A 247 10.25 14.06 3.22
C SER A 247 11.35 14.97 2.69
N GLU A 248 11.94 15.75 3.60
CA GLU A 248 13.19 16.50 3.35
C GLU A 248 14.42 15.58 3.36
N ALA A 249 14.39 14.56 4.21
CA ALA A 249 15.36 13.47 4.25
C ALA A 249 14.69 12.19 4.76
N VAL A 250 15.27 11.04 4.46
CA VAL A 250 14.76 9.73 4.94
C VAL A 250 15.85 8.97 5.67
N VAL A 251 15.48 8.40 6.81
CA VAL A 251 16.32 7.52 7.64
C VAL A 251 15.94 6.07 7.39
N VAL A 252 16.89 5.27 6.93
CA VAL A 252 16.80 3.81 6.87
C VAL A 252 17.42 3.25 8.15
N VAL A 253 16.62 2.60 8.98
CA VAL A 253 17.10 2.00 10.24
C VAL A 253 17.69 0.61 9.98
N LYS A 254 16.94 -0.25 9.26
CA LYS A 254 17.35 -1.63 8.96
C LYS A 254 16.82 -2.06 7.60
N SER A 255 17.70 -2.53 6.73
CA SER A 255 17.36 -3.03 5.40
C SER A 255 17.93 -4.42 5.14
N GLY A 256 17.21 -5.27 4.43
CA GLY A 256 17.79 -6.46 3.79
C GLY A 256 18.56 -6.08 2.52
N ILE A 257 19.34 -7.03 1.98
CA ILE A 257 20.00 -6.88 0.67
C ILE A 257 19.12 -7.50 -0.42
N ASN A 258 18.85 -6.75 -1.48
CA ASN A 258 18.07 -7.20 -2.66
C ASN A 258 16.67 -7.73 -2.33
N GLU A 259 16.14 -7.41 -1.16
CA GLU A 259 14.82 -7.89 -0.73
C GLU A 259 14.03 -6.82 0.04
N GLY A 260 12.71 -6.91 -0.12
CA GLY A 260 11.76 -6.10 0.65
C GLY A 260 11.57 -4.68 0.16
N GLY A 261 10.55 -4.03 0.74
CA GLY A 261 10.14 -2.68 0.34
C GLY A 261 11.16 -1.60 0.74
N THR A 262 11.86 -1.78 1.86
CA THR A 262 12.90 -0.83 2.32
C THR A 262 14.04 -0.74 1.32
N TRP A 263 14.57 -1.90 0.91
CA TRP A 263 15.65 -1.97 -0.08
C TRP A 263 15.23 -1.36 -1.42
N SER A 264 14.07 -1.80 -1.95
CA SER A 264 13.56 -1.31 -3.24
C SER A 264 13.32 0.20 -3.21
N GLY A 265 12.67 0.73 -2.16
CA GLY A 265 12.40 2.15 -2.04
C GLY A 265 13.67 2.99 -1.85
N ALA A 266 14.65 2.52 -1.09
CA ALA A 266 15.93 3.20 -0.91
C ALA A 266 16.70 3.31 -2.24
N ASN A 267 16.78 2.22 -3.02
CA ASN A 267 17.41 2.26 -4.34
C ASN A 267 16.62 3.13 -5.34
N GLU A 268 15.30 3.11 -5.31
CA GLU A 268 14.48 4.01 -6.13
C GLU A 268 14.76 5.48 -5.77
N ASN A 269 14.86 5.80 -4.47
CA ASN A 269 15.26 7.15 -4.03
C ASN A 269 16.65 7.55 -4.49
N LEU A 270 17.65 6.68 -4.37
CA LEU A 270 19.02 6.93 -4.87
C LEU A 270 19.02 7.17 -6.38
N LYS A 271 18.25 6.38 -7.15
CA LYS A 271 18.13 6.53 -8.61
C LYS A 271 17.50 7.88 -9.01
N HIS A 272 16.47 8.32 -8.30
CA HIS A 272 15.68 9.50 -8.66
C HIS A 272 16.05 10.76 -7.89
N ASN A 273 16.90 10.64 -6.87
CA ASN A 273 17.35 11.73 -6.00
C ASN A 273 16.18 12.59 -5.45
N TRP A 274 15.15 11.93 -4.92
CA TRP A 274 13.98 12.64 -4.37
C TRP A 274 14.31 13.40 -3.09
N CYS A 275 15.17 12.81 -2.24
CA CYS A 275 15.65 13.43 -0.99
C CYS A 275 16.93 12.74 -0.51
N PRO A 276 17.74 13.41 0.34
CA PRO A 276 18.86 12.80 1.05
C PRO A 276 18.48 11.53 1.78
N LEU A 277 19.31 10.49 1.66
CA LEU A 277 19.09 9.19 2.27
C LEU A 277 20.14 8.94 3.35
N TRP A 278 19.71 8.94 4.59
CA TRP A 278 20.52 8.56 5.73
C TRP A 278 20.31 7.09 6.06
N VAL A 279 21.38 6.36 6.33
CA VAL A 279 21.29 4.95 6.68
C VAL A 279 22.05 4.73 7.98
N ARG A 280 21.38 4.11 8.97
CA ARG A 280 22.02 3.76 10.24
C ARG A 280 23.31 3.01 9.97
N ASN A 281 24.42 3.55 10.48
CA ASN A 281 25.75 2.97 10.30
C ASN A 281 25.98 1.86 11.34
N ASN A 282 25.59 0.66 11.01
CA ASN A 282 25.75 -0.54 11.83
C ASN A 282 26.11 -1.74 10.94
N ASP A 283 26.29 -2.92 11.54
CA ASP A 283 26.76 -4.12 10.84
C ASP A 283 25.69 -4.83 9.99
N HIS A 284 24.48 -4.24 9.84
CA HIS A 284 23.45 -4.83 8.97
C HIS A 284 23.90 -4.79 7.51
N PRO A 285 24.00 -5.96 6.84
CA PRO A 285 24.54 -6.02 5.47
C PRO A 285 23.83 -5.12 4.47
N GLY A 286 22.48 -5.01 4.57
CA GLY A 286 21.70 -4.12 3.70
C GLY A 286 22.00 -2.65 3.92
N ASN A 287 22.24 -2.24 5.17
CA ASN A 287 22.62 -0.87 5.50
C ASN A 287 23.99 -0.52 4.92
N GLN A 288 24.97 -1.39 5.13
CA GLN A 288 26.32 -1.20 4.59
C GLN A 288 26.33 -1.14 3.06
N GLU A 289 25.49 -1.95 2.40
CA GLU A 289 25.39 -1.93 0.95
C GLU A 289 24.72 -0.64 0.42
N LEU A 290 23.70 -0.10 1.12
CA LEU A 290 23.09 1.18 0.76
C LEU A 290 24.07 2.33 0.92
N ILE A 291 24.92 2.32 1.98
CA ILE A 291 25.97 3.31 2.18
C ILE A 291 26.97 3.25 1.02
N LYS A 292 27.42 2.06 0.61
CA LYS A 292 28.31 1.90 -0.56
C LYS A 292 27.68 2.41 -1.87
N ARG A 293 26.36 2.41 -1.98
CA ARG A 293 25.60 2.94 -3.13
C ARG A 293 25.39 4.45 -3.10
N GLY A 294 25.95 5.15 -2.11
CA GLY A 294 25.87 6.61 -2.02
C GLY A 294 24.90 7.14 -0.98
N ALA A 295 24.28 6.29 -0.15
CA ALA A 295 23.54 6.80 1.00
C ALA A 295 24.50 7.31 2.10
N HIS A 296 24.06 8.33 2.85
CA HIS A 296 24.88 8.91 3.92
C HIS A 296 24.84 8.03 5.18
N PRO A 297 25.99 7.69 5.77
CA PRO A 297 26.02 6.97 7.03
C PRO A 297 25.50 7.85 8.17
N MET A 298 24.54 7.35 8.95
CA MET A 298 24.03 8.00 10.16
C MET A 298 24.63 7.32 11.38
N ALA A 299 25.46 8.04 12.13
CA ALA A 299 26.02 7.57 13.38
C ALA A 299 25.00 7.59 14.52
N GLU A 300 25.25 6.83 15.58
CA GLU A 300 24.37 6.79 16.77
C GLU A 300 24.23 8.17 17.44
N ASP A 301 25.29 8.96 17.44
CA ASP A 301 25.38 10.32 18.00
C ASP A 301 24.92 11.43 17.05
N PHE A 302 24.31 11.08 15.88
CA PHE A 302 23.73 12.07 14.96
C PHE A 302 22.74 12.98 15.70
N ALA A 303 23.05 14.30 15.69
CA ALA A 303 22.40 15.27 16.57
C ALA A 303 21.49 16.28 15.88
N SER A 304 21.52 16.41 14.54
CA SER A 304 20.75 17.46 13.89
C SER A 304 20.32 17.17 12.47
N PHE A 305 19.02 17.27 12.21
CA PHE A 305 18.41 17.31 10.88
C PHE A 305 18.40 18.73 10.28
N ASN A 306 18.65 19.77 11.10
CA ASN A 306 18.70 21.17 10.66
C ASN A 306 20.07 21.55 10.05
N SER A 307 21.08 20.68 10.13
CA SER A 307 22.34 20.88 9.44
C SER A 307 22.11 20.83 7.93
N PRO A 308 22.91 21.55 7.12
CA PRO A 308 22.83 21.45 5.66
C PRO A 308 22.84 19.98 5.26
N GLN A 309 21.79 19.54 4.58
CA GLN A 309 21.71 18.16 4.11
C GLN A 309 22.78 18.01 3.00
N PRO A 310 23.62 16.97 3.05
CA PRO A 310 24.56 16.72 1.98
C PRO A 310 23.79 16.42 0.68
N GLU A 311 24.25 17.01 -0.42
CA GLU A 311 23.74 16.61 -1.73
C GLU A 311 24.10 15.14 -1.97
N LEU A 312 23.17 14.38 -2.54
CA LEU A 312 23.46 13.01 -2.98
C LEU A 312 24.48 13.10 -4.13
N GLU A 313 25.70 12.65 -3.91
CA GLU A 313 26.63 12.43 -5.01
C GLU A 313 25.95 11.49 -6.01
N GLN A 314 25.88 11.87 -7.28
CA GLN A 314 25.34 11.02 -8.32
C GLN A 314 26.15 9.73 -8.34
N ALA A 315 25.56 8.65 -7.87
CA ALA A 315 26.15 7.33 -8.03
C ALA A 315 26.46 7.11 -9.52
N PRO A 316 27.62 6.55 -9.89
CA PRO A 316 27.91 6.22 -11.27
C PRO A 316 26.76 5.39 -11.80
N ALA A 317 26.30 5.70 -13.02
CA ALA A 317 25.17 5.04 -13.67
C ALA A 317 25.36 3.52 -13.56
N ILE A 318 24.61 2.90 -12.67
CA ILE A 318 24.53 1.45 -12.60
C ILE A 318 23.72 1.06 -13.83
N ASP A 319 24.39 0.37 -14.76
CA ASP A 319 23.76 -0.20 -15.93
C ASP A 319 22.42 -0.86 -15.56
N ASP A 320 21.44 -0.65 -16.40
CA ASP A 320 20.00 -0.93 -16.27
C ASP A 320 19.70 -2.44 -16.12
N LEU A 321 20.26 -3.06 -15.06
CA LEU A 321 20.07 -4.49 -14.77
C LEU A 321 18.69 -4.77 -14.13
N PHE A 322 17.88 -3.73 -13.86
CA PHE A 322 16.55 -3.81 -13.28
C PHE A 322 15.57 -2.87 -13.97
N ALA A 323 15.57 -2.84 -15.29
CA ALA A 323 14.41 -2.40 -16.03
C ALA A 323 13.29 -3.42 -15.77
N THR A 324 12.66 -3.33 -14.62
CA THR A 324 11.34 -3.92 -14.46
C THR A 324 10.42 -3.14 -15.39
N PRO A 325 9.73 -3.80 -16.32
CA PRO A 325 8.68 -3.13 -17.06
C PRO A 325 7.69 -2.56 -16.04
N ASP A 326 7.24 -1.33 -16.26
CA ASP A 326 6.19 -0.63 -15.49
C ASP A 326 4.86 -1.38 -15.60
N THR A 327 4.82 -2.61 -15.14
CA THR A 327 3.62 -3.40 -14.91
C THR A 327 3.40 -3.48 -13.42
N VAL A 328 2.66 -2.52 -12.88
CA VAL A 328 1.87 -2.77 -11.70
C VAL A 328 0.83 -3.80 -12.11
N GLU A 329 1.21 -5.07 -12.09
CA GLU A 329 0.24 -6.15 -12.15
C GLU A 329 -0.62 -6.05 -10.90
N THR A 330 -1.87 -5.68 -11.11
CA THR A 330 -2.93 -6.00 -10.18
C THR A 330 -3.02 -7.51 -10.18
N PRO A 331 -2.72 -8.24 -9.09
CA PRO A 331 -2.93 -9.67 -9.08
C PRO A 331 -4.44 -9.92 -9.17
N ALA A 332 -4.88 -10.37 -10.33
CA ALA A 332 -6.12 -11.10 -10.42
C ALA A 332 -5.91 -12.41 -9.65
N GLU A 333 -6.76 -12.69 -8.69
CA GLU A 333 -6.89 -14.04 -8.13
C GLU A 333 -7.09 -15.01 -9.28
N ALA A 334 -6.21 -16.02 -9.34
CA ALA A 334 -6.30 -17.09 -10.31
C ALA A 334 -7.60 -17.87 -10.09
N PRO A 335 -8.39 -18.15 -11.12
CA PRO A 335 -9.46 -19.13 -11.03
C PRO A 335 -8.82 -20.52 -10.96
N SER A 336 -9.17 -21.25 -9.90
CA SER A 336 -8.97 -22.69 -9.80
C SER A 336 -9.77 -23.38 -10.90
N THR A 337 -9.11 -23.84 -11.94
CA THR A 337 -9.66 -24.86 -12.84
C THR A 337 -9.03 -26.20 -12.48
N ALA A 338 -9.83 -27.05 -11.86
CA ALA A 338 -9.59 -28.46 -11.82
C ALA A 338 -9.62 -29.02 -13.26
N THR A 339 -8.59 -29.70 -13.66
CA THR A 339 -8.66 -30.67 -14.76
C THR A 339 -8.04 -31.97 -14.29
N GLU A 340 -8.90 -32.97 -14.20
CA GLU A 340 -8.52 -34.38 -14.09
C GLU A 340 -7.69 -34.77 -15.31
N SER A 341 -6.64 -35.55 -15.11
CA SER A 341 -6.23 -36.59 -16.04
C SER A 341 -5.30 -37.60 -15.39
N THR A 342 -5.89 -38.78 -15.19
CA THR A 342 -5.40 -40.17 -15.42
C THR A 342 -4.01 -40.57 -14.98
N ALA A 343 -4.08 -41.65 -14.23
CA ALA A 343 -3.03 -42.53 -13.78
C ALA A 343 -2.20 -43.16 -14.89
N GLU A 344 -0.92 -43.38 -14.65
CA GLU A 344 -0.23 -44.62 -15.04
C GLU A 344 0.86 -45.01 -14.06
N THR A 345 0.75 -46.22 -13.64
CA THR A 345 1.62 -47.02 -12.75
C THR A 345 2.92 -47.39 -13.44
N LEU A 346 4.01 -47.51 -12.67
CA LEU A 346 4.99 -48.64 -12.72
C LEU A 346 6.06 -48.44 -11.64
N ASP A 347 5.97 -49.25 -10.70
CA ASP A 347 6.72 -50.32 -10.00
C ASP A 347 8.25 -50.32 -10.22
N THR A 348 9.04 -50.34 -9.15
CA THR A 348 9.95 -51.38 -8.69
C THR A 348 11.01 -50.89 -7.69
N THR A 349 11.00 -51.58 -6.55
CA THR A 349 12.09 -52.13 -5.69
C THR A 349 12.91 -51.18 -4.78
N ALA A 350 12.74 -51.49 -3.51
CA ALA A 350 13.65 -51.28 -2.40
C ALA A 350 14.92 -52.21 -2.49
N PRO A 351 15.92 -52.22 -1.61
CA PRO A 351 15.79 -52.03 -0.13
C PRO A 351 17.02 -51.41 0.62
N VAL A 352 16.75 -51.05 1.92
CA VAL A 352 17.57 -51.31 3.15
C VAL A 352 18.81 -50.44 3.40
N THR A 353 18.87 -49.68 4.45
CA THR A 353 19.36 -50.03 5.80
C THR A 353 19.16 -48.90 6.81
N ALA A 354 18.97 -49.34 8.04
CA ALA A 354 18.67 -48.64 9.26
C ALA A 354 19.81 -47.77 9.82
N ALA A 355 19.45 -46.74 10.60
CA ALA A 355 19.98 -46.54 11.96
C ALA A 355 19.28 -45.35 12.69
N THR A 356 18.68 -45.71 13.80
CA THR A 356 18.55 -45.03 15.11
C THR A 356 18.00 -43.59 15.17
N ALA A 357 16.84 -43.55 15.86
CA ALA A 357 16.21 -42.40 16.50
C ALA A 357 17.09 -41.77 17.60
N PRO A 358 16.74 -40.51 18.01
CA PRO A 358 16.00 -40.44 19.27
C PRO A 358 14.84 -39.43 19.31
N THR A 359 13.86 -39.84 20.09
CA THR A 359 12.90 -39.07 20.91
C THR A 359 12.22 -37.87 20.29
N GLY A 360 11.05 -38.17 19.73
CA GLY A 360 10.08 -37.18 19.28
C GLY A 360 9.18 -36.67 20.40
N GLN A 361 8.96 -35.40 20.41
CA GLN A 361 7.69 -34.87 20.91
C GLN A 361 6.57 -35.26 19.92
N PRO A 362 5.35 -35.59 20.41
CA PRO A 362 4.26 -35.96 19.50
C PRO A 362 3.93 -34.79 18.57
N GLU A 363 4.00 -35.02 17.26
CA GLU A 363 3.51 -34.10 16.27
C GLU A 363 2.02 -33.85 16.54
N LYS A 364 1.68 -32.60 16.86
CA LYS A 364 0.27 -32.18 16.99
C LYS A 364 -0.39 -32.32 15.62
N THR A 365 -1.37 -33.20 15.52
CA THR A 365 -2.19 -33.36 14.32
C THR A 365 -2.80 -32.00 13.93
N VAL A 366 -2.65 -31.61 12.67
CA VAL A 366 -3.24 -30.36 12.14
C VAL A 366 -4.62 -30.67 11.59
N VAL A 367 -5.66 -30.10 12.20
CA VAL A 367 -7.02 -30.17 11.66
C VAL A 367 -7.22 -29.03 10.68
N ARG A 368 -7.66 -29.34 9.45
CA ARG A 368 -8.03 -28.35 8.44
C ARG A 368 -9.53 -28.12 8.54
N ILE A 369 -9.94 -26.87 8.77
CA ILE A 369 -11.32 -26.45 8.77
C ILE A 369 -11.54 -25.61 7.51
N ASN A 370 -12.43 -26.07 6.65
CA ASN A 370 -12.83 -25.38 5.44
C ASN A 370 -14.16 -24.66 5.67
N PRO A 371 -14.19 -23.32 5.82
CA PRO A 371 -15.41 -22.57 6.03
C PRO A 371 -16.41 -22.67 4.88
N THR A 372 -15.95 -22.84 3.65
CA THR A 372 -16.80 -23.00 2.47
C THR A 372 -17.61 -24.28 2.52
N GLU A 373 -17.03 -25.36 3.04
CA GLU A 373 -17.71 -26.64 3.20
C GLU A 373 -18.79 -26.57 4.29
N ILE A 374 -18.53 -25.86 5.39
CA ILE A 374 -19.52 -25.60 6.43
C ILE A 374 -20.66 -24.74 5.87
N PHE A 375 -20.32 -23.71 5.10
CA PHE A 375 -21.29 -22.84 4.46
C PHE A 375 -22.24 -23.62 3.55
N SER A 376 -21.73 -24.48 2.67
CA SER A 376 -22.52 -25.28 1.74
C SER A 376 -23.44 -26.30 2.44
N GLN A 377 -23.10 -26.72 3.66
CA GLN A 377 -23.91 -27.64 4.49
C GLN A 377 -25.06 -26.91 5.23
N GLN A 378 -24.92 -25.64 5.53
CA GLN A 378 -25.85 -24.85 6.34
C GLN A 378 -26.77 -23.93 5.52
N THR A 379 -26.47 -23.70 4.24
CA THR A 379 -27.25 -22.83 3.36
C THR A 379 -27.83 -23.62 2.18
N LYS A 380 -29.03 -23.25 1.75
CA LYS A 380 -29.71 -23.88 0.58
C LYS A 380 -29.27 -23.27 -0.75
N GLY A 381 -28.37 -22.27 -0.73
CA GLY A 381 -27.96 -21.52 -1.90
C GLY A 381 -26.52 -21.00 -1.81
N THR A 382 -26.15 -20.17 -2.77
CA THR A 382 -24.82 -19.57 -2.88
C THR A 382 -24.60 -18.37 -1.94
N TYR A 383 -25.67 -17.91 -1.29
CA TYR A 383 -25.68 -16.74 -0.41
C TYR A 383 -26.48 -17.03 0.86
N ILE A 384 -26.13 -16.34 1.95
CA ILE A 384 -26.91 -16.30 3.17
C ILE A 384 -28.00 -15.24 2.98
N GLU A 385 -29.29 -15.67 3.09
CA GLU A 385 -30.44 -14.78 2.87
C GLU A 385 -31.11 -14.39 4.17
N THR A 386 -30.91 -15.16 5.24
CA THR A 386 -31.63 -14.97 6.51
C THR A 386 -30.66 -14.94 7.71
N GLN A 387 -31.08 -14.24 8.79
CA GLN A 387 -30.33 -14.23 10.06
C GLN A 387 -30.20 -15.63 10.65
N ALA A 388 -31.18 -16.48 10.48
CA ALA A 388 -31.16 -17.88 10.97
C ALA A 388 -30.04 -18.71 10.27
N GLU A 389 -29.78 -18.48 8.99
CA GLU A 389 -28.68 -19.12 8.25
C GLU A 389 -27.30 -18.59 8.71
N VAL A 390 -27.18 -17.29 9.02
CA VAL A 390 -25.97 -16.73 9.64
C VAL A 390 -25.67 -17.42 10.95
N ASP A 391 -26.69 -17.51 11.83
CA ASP A 391 -26.51 -18.09 13.17
C ASP A 391 -26.17 -19.59 13.08
N ALA A 392 -26.82 -20.33 12.18
CA ALA A 392 -26.51 -21.75 11.94
C ALA A 392 -25.07 -21.96 11.45
N TYR A 393 -24.61 -21.15 10.50
CA TYR A 393 -23.23 -21.18 10.00
C TYR A 393 -22.20 -20.86 11.08
N LEU A 394 -22.43 -19.80 11.85
CA LEU A 394 -21.53 -19.40 12.94
C LEU A 394 -21.45 -20.45 14.05
N ASN A 395 -22.59 -21.06 14.42
CA ASN A 395 -22.60 -22.12 15.43
C ASN A 395 -21.85 -23.36 14.93
N ALA A 396 -22.08 -23.81 13.70
CA ALA A 396 -21.36 -24.96 13.13
C ALA A 396 -19.85 -24.74 13.04
N LEU A 397 -19.41 -23.53 12.70
CA LEU A 397 -18.01 -23.14 12.69
C LEU A 397 -17.41 -23.14 14.10
N LYS A 398 -18.13 -22.59 15.08
CA LYS A 398 -17.73 -22.54 16.48
C LYS A 398 -17.56 -23.94 17.06
N ASP A 399 -18.49 -24.86 16.78
CA ASP A 399 -18.46 -26.24 17.27
C ASP A 399 -17.23 -27.00 16.73
N LYS A 400 -16.91 -26.84 15.43
CA LYS A 400 -15.70 -27.45 14.83
C LYS A 400 -14.40 -26.86 15.41
N LEU A 401 -14.37 -25.56 15.66
CA LEU A 401 -13.23 -24.92 16.30
C LEU A 401 -13.03 -25.40 17.75
N GLN A 402 -14.12 -25.49 18.51
CA GLN A 402 -14.08 -25.96 19.89
C GLN A 402 -13.64 -27.41 19.98
N ALA A 403 -14.15 -28.29 19.13
CA ALA A 403 -13.76 -29.69 19.08
C ALA A 403 -12.24 -29.86 18.78
N ALA A 404 -11.69 -29.03 17.90
CA ALA A 404 -10.26 -29.04 17.60
C ALA A 404 -9.40 -28.52 18.77
N LEU A 405 -9.89 -27.51 19.50
CA LEU A 405 -9.22 -26.98 20.70
C LEU A 405 -9.22 -28.00 21.85
N ASP A 406 -10.36 -28.69 22.08
CA ASP A 406 -10.51 -29.69 23.14
C ASP A 406 -9.56 -30.91 22.92
N GLN A 407 -9.24 -31.19 21.66
CA GLN A 407 -8.24 -32.20 21.27
C GLN A 407 -6.80 -31.70 21.26
N HIS A 408 -6.54 -30.45 21.67
CA HIS A 408 -5.21 -29.81 21.63
C HIS A 408 -4.55 -29.83 20.24
N GLN A 409 -5.35 -29.80 19.18
CA GLN A 409 -4.89 -29.85 17.80
C GLN A 409 -4.54 -28.44 17.29
N ARG A 410 -3.65 -28.38 16.30
CA ARG A 410 -3.41 -27.12 15.56
C ARG A 410 -4.54 -26.89 14.55
N ILE A 411 -5.10 -25.69 14.53
CA ILE A 411 -6.17 -25.31 13.60
C ILE A 411 -5.56 -24.56 12.42
N ASN A 412 -5.90 -24.99 11.22
CA ASN A 412 -5.61 -24.28 9.98
C ASN A 412 -6.95 -23.96 9.29
N ILE A 413 -7.28 -22.69 9.14
CA ILE A 413 -8.48 -22.21 8.43
C ILE A 413 -7.99 -21.81 7.04
N GLN A 414 -8.49 -22.50 6.02
CA GLN A 414 -8.16 -22.23 4.61
C GLN A 414 -9.24 -21.39 3.95
#